data_a8f4145f1541f0533ae9c0f7e7e4d252
#
_entry.id   a8f4145f1541f0533ae9c0f7e7e4d252
#
_cell.length_a   1.000
_cell.length_b   1.000
_cell.length_c   1.000
_cell.angle_alpha   90.00
_cell.angle_beta   90.00
_cell.angle_gamma   90.00
#
_symmetry.space_group_name_H-M   'P 1'
#
loop_
_entity.id
_entity.type
_entity.pdbx_description
1 polymer ?
#
loop_
_entity_poly.entity_id
_entity_poly.type
_entity_poly.pdbx_seq_one_letter_code
_entity_poly.pdbx_strand_id
1 'polypeptide(L)'
;IRSISLSPNGKRVVASARGEVFDIPIGEGVTRNITRSPGSNDKNVDWSPDGKFIAYVGDPTGEAELYLYSIETGTTEQVTENNDTYILRIQWSPDSKHILYTDRKNRIVELDPFAKRKTVLMQNEAGAIWDVTCSHDSKWIAYSRTAPNNMNIVYVYNLETKKEYPVTEKWYNS
;
A
#
# COMPACT_ATOMS: atom_id res chain seq x y z
N ILE A 1 4.53 17.12 -2.64
CA ILE A 1 3.95 15.82 -3.03
C ILE A 1 4.69 14.73 -2.28
N ARG A 2 3.99 13.81 -1.63
CA ARG A 2 4.58 12.69 -0.87
C ARG A 2 4.43 11.36 -1.59
N SER A 3 3.30 11.13 -2.23
CA SER A 3 3.04 9.93 -3.03
C SER A 3 2.15 10.27 -4.21
N ILE A 4 2.29 9.48 -5.27
CA ILE A 4 1.49 9.61 -6.49
C ILE A 4 1.14 8.22 -7.01
N SER A 5 -0.02 8.08 -7.66
CA SER A 5 -0.40 6.90 -8.41
C SER A 5 -1.16 7.31 -9.68
N LEU A 6 -0.90 6.60 -10.78
CA LEU A 6 -1.54 6.87 -12.07
C LEU A 6 -2.82 6.05 -12.17
N SER A 7 -3.89 6.66 -12.68
CA SER A 7 -5.11 5.91 -13.00
C SER A 7 -4.85 4.85 -14.08
N PRO A 8 -5.51 3.70 -14.05
CA PRO A 8 -5.27 2.61 -15.01
C PRO A 8 -5.47 3.01 -16.48
N ASN A 9 -6.33 3.99 -16.74
CA ASN A 9 -6.57 4.51 -18.09
C ASN A 9 -5.58 5.63 -18.51
N GLY A 10 -4.62 5.98 -17.66
CA GLY A 10 -3.61 7.00 -17.91
C GLY A 10 -4.12 8.44 -18.02
N LYS A 11 -5.38 8.71 -17.63
CA LYS A 11 -5.98 10.05 -17.79
C LYS A 11 -5.93 10.93 -16.55
N ARG A 12 -5.67 10.35 -15.40
CA ARG A 12 -5.66 11.04 -14.11
C ARG A 12 -4.50 10.56 -13.22
N VAL A 13 -4.09 11.41 -12.32
CA VAL A 13 -3.11 11.12 -11.27
C VAL A 13 -3.74 11.42 -9.93
N VAL A 14 -3.66 10.50 -8.99
CA VAL A 14 -3.90 10.81 -7.59
C VAL A 14 -2.58 11.18 -6.93
N ALA A 15 -2.59 12.23 -6.12
CA ALA A 15 -1.40 12.70 -5.42
C ALA A 15 -1.73 13.12 -3.99
N SER A 16 -0.88 12.75 -3.03
CA SER A 16 -0.98 13.30 -1.69
C SER A 16 -0.05 14.51 -1.53
N ALA A 17 -0.60 15.61 -1.06
CA ALA A 17 0.13 16.85 -0.85
C ALA A 17 -0.50 17.64 0.30
N ARG A 18 0.33 18.19 1.21
CA ARG A 18 -0.10 19.04 2.33
C ARG A 18 -1.12 18.36 3.28
N GLY A 19 -1.05 17.03 3.39
CA GLY A 19 -1.98 16.27 4.24
C GLY A 19 -3.32 15.95 3.61
N GLU A 20 -3.51 16.24 2.32
CA GLU A 20 -4.73 15.97 1.58
C GLU A 20 -4.45 15.18 0.29
N VAL A 21 -5.48 14.54 -0.26
CA VAL A 21 -5.40 13.75 -1.48
C VAL A 21 -6.15 14.46 -2.61
N PHE A 22 -5.46 14.62 -3.73
CA PHE A 22 -5.96 15.30 -4.92
C PHE A 22 -6.05 14.33 -6.09
N ASP A 23 -7.15 14.39 -6.80
CA ASP A 23 -7.37 13.73 -8.09
C ASP A 23 -7.17 14.77 -9.20
N ILE A 24 -6.13 14.59 -10.00
CA ILE A 24 -5.60 15.56 -10.95
C ILE A 24 -5.71 15.00 -12.37
N PRO A 25 -6.37 15.69 -13.32
CA PRO A 25 -6.39 15.24 -14.70
C PRO A 25 -5.02 15.46 -15.37
N ILE A 26 -4.65 14.53 -16.27
CA ILE A 26 -3.51 14.69 -17.17
C ILE A 26 -4.04 15.41 -18.43
N GLY A 27 -3.72 16.69 -18.58
CA GLY A 27 -4.26 17.55 -19.62
C GLY A 27 -5.41 18.41 -19.11
N GLU A 28 -6.50 18.51 -19.88
CA GLU A 28 -7.65 19.34 -19.53
C GLU A 28 -8.54 18.71 -18.46
N GLY A 29 -9.12 19.53 -17.60
CA GLY A 29 -10.06 19.10 -16.57
C GLY A 29 -9.85 19.78 -15.21
N VAL A 30 -10.67 19.42 -14.25
CA VAL A 30 -10.67 20.01 -12.91
C VAL A 30 -9.94 19.08 -11.93
N THR A 31 -8.98 19.66 -11.20
CA THR A 31 -8.39 19.02 -10.02
C THR A 31 -9.42 18.99 -8.88
N ARG A 32 -9.56 17.84 -8.25
CA ARG A 32 -10.49 17.65 -7.13
C ARG A 32 -9.69 17.30 -5.87
N ASN A 33 -9.97 17.99 -4.78
CA ASN A 33 -9.56 17.53 -3.46
C ASN A 33 -10.60 16.49 -3.00
N ILE A 34 -10.17 15.24 -2.82
CA ILE A 34 -11.07 14.12 -2.53
C ILE A 34 -11.22 13.86 -1.03
N THR A 35 -10.26 14.24 -0.20
CA THR A 35 -10.34 13.98 1.24
C THR A 35 -10.98 15.11 2.02
N ARG A 36 -10.65 16.37 1.73
CA ARG A 36 -11.19 17.56 2.42
C ARG A 36 -11.20 17.43 3.94
N SER A 37 -10.16 16.81 4.51
CA SER A 37 -10.05 16.46 5.92
C SER A 37 -9.09 17.41 6.64
N PRO A 38 -9.58 18.59 7.12
CA PRO A 38 -8.73 19.53 7.83
C PRO A 38 -8.21 18.89 9.11
N GLY A 39 -6.88 18.88 9.29
CA GLY A 39 -6.22 18.30 10.45
C GLY A 39 -5.79 16.83 10.29
N SER A 40 -6.18 16.14 9.23
CA SER A 40 -5.63 14.83 8.88
C SER A 40 -4.35 14.95 8.06
N ASN A 41 -3.50 13.92 8.13
CA ASN A 41 -2.30 13.81 7.31
C ASN A 41 -2.44 12.64 6.33
N ASP A 42 -3.24 12.86 5.29
CA ASP A 42 -3.53 11.85 4.27
C ASP A 42 -2.31 11.65 3.36
N LYS A 43 -1.92 10.41 3.16
CA LYS A 43 -0.68 10.02 2.45
C LYS A 43 -0.78 8.63 1.85
N ASN A 44 0.29 8.19 1.15
CA ASN A 44 0.42 6.84 0.63
C ASN A 44 -0.78 6.44 -0.24
N VAL A 45 -0.98 7.19 -1.32
CA VAL A 45 -2.11 6.96 -2.23
C VAL A 45 -1.79 5.88 -3.24
N ASP A 46 -2.79 5.06 -3.57
CA ASP A 46 -2.69 4.12 -4.68
C ASP A 46 -4.05 3.92 -5.36
N TRP A 47 -4.04 3.85 -6.70
CA TRP A 47 -5.23 3.64 -7.51
C TRP A 47 -5.46 2.15 -7.74
N SER A 48 -6.69 1.68 -7.54
CA SER A 48 -7.00 0.28 -7.85
C SER A 48 -6.84 0.00 -9.34
N PRO A 49 -6.27 -1.15 -9.74
CA PRO A 49 -6.07 -1.49 -11.15
C PRO A 49 -7.35 -1.51 -11.99
N ASP A 50 -8.51 -1.77 -11.40
CA ASP A 50 -9.82 -1.69 -12.07
C ASP A 50 -10.37 -0.26 -12.21
N GLY A 51 -9.68 0.72 -11.62
CA GLY A 51 -10.03 2.14 -11.69
C GLY A 51 -11.22 2.58 -10.84
N LYS A 52 -11.74 1.72 -9.97
CA LYS A 52 -12.95 2.02 -9.18
C LYS A 52 -12.67 2.71 -7.85
N PHE A 53 -11.48 2.49 -7.29
CA PHE A 53 -11.14 2.98 -5.97
C PHE A 53 -9.78 3.66 -5.92
N ILE A 54 -9.65 4.59 -4.99
CA ILE A 54 -8.37 5.13 -4.55
C ILE A 54 -8.20 4.74 -3.08
N ALA A 55 -7.12 4.04 -2.77
CA ALA A 55 -6.72 3.75 -1.40
C ALA A 55 -5.77 4.83 -0.89
N TYR A 56 -5.89 5.20 0.36
CA TYR A 56 -4.95 6.10 1.02
C TYR A 56 -4.89 5.84 2.53
N VAL A 57 -3.84 6.34 3.16
CA VAL A 57 -3.66 6.30 4.61
C VAL A 57 -3.97 7.68 5.16
N GLY A 58 -4.87 7.76 6.13
CA GLY A 58 -5.21 8.99 6.85
C GLY A 58 -5.20 8.78 8.36
N ASP A 59 -5.14 9.87 9.13
CA ASP A 59 -5.11 9.83 10.59
C ASP A 59 -6.15 10.75 11.27
N PRO A 60 -7.38 10.90 10.72
CA PRO A 60 -8.39 11.77 11.31
C PRO A 60 -8.84 11.30 12.71
N THR A 61 -8.62 10.04 13.05
CA THR A 61 -8.93 9.44 14.34
C THR A 61 -7.75 9.48 15.34
N GLY A 62 -6.59 10.02 14.91
CA GLY A 62 -5.34 9.99 15.67
C GLY A 62 -4.45 8.80 15.35
N GLU A 63 -4.99 7.74 14.75
CA GLU A 63 -4.27 6.56 14.30
C GLU A 63 -4.20 6.49 12.77
N ALA A 64 -3.12 5.91 12.23
CA ALA A 64 -2.94 5.77 10.80
C ALA A 64 -3.78 4.59 10.26
N GLU A 65 -4.90 4.90 9.61
CA GLU A 65 -5.84 3.92 9.08
C GLU A 65 -5.92 3.99 7.55
N LEU A 66 -6.36 2.91 6.93
CA LEU A 66 -6.61 2.82 5.50
C LEU A 66 -8.05 3.22 5.18
N TYR A 67 -8.17 4.02 4.13
CA TYR A 67 -9.44 4.52 3.60
C TYR A 67 -9.54 4.16 2.11
N LEU A 68 -10.77 3.90 1.67
CA LEU A 68 -11.12 3.76 0.26
C LEU A 68 -12.02 4.90 -0.17
N TYR A 69 -11.62 5.60 -1.22
CA TYR A 69 -12.48 6.54 -1.93
C TYR A 69 -13.05 5.85 -3.17
N SER A 70 -14.38 5.79 -3.28
CA SER A 70 -15.08 5.25 -4.46
C SER A 70 -15.17 6.33 -5.55
N ILE A 71 -14.69 6.01 -6.75
CA ILE A 71 -14.78 6.91 -7.91
C ILE A 71 -16.22 7.08 -8.38
N GLU A 72 -17.03 6.03 -8.28
CA GLU A 72 -18.42 6.01 -8.72
C GLU A 72 -19.31 6.87 -7.83
N THR A 73 -19.23 6.67 -6.51
CA THR A 73 -20.11 7.34 -5.55
C THR A 73 -19.54 8.65 -5.00
N GLY A 74 -18.24 8.86 -5.10
CA GLY A 74 -17.55 9.99 -4.49
C GLY A 74 -17.51 9.94 -2.95
N THR A 75 -17.71 8.76 -2.36
CA THR A 75 -17.72 8.57 -0.91
C THR A 75 -16.42 7.88 -0.43
N THR A 76 -16.08 8.16 0.81
CA THR A 76 -14.93 7.54 1.48
C THR A 76 -15.40 6.58 2.56
N GLU A 77 -14.75 5.44 2.65
CA GLU A 77 -14.98 4.44 3.70
C GLU A 77 -13.67 4.08 4.39
N GLN A 78 -13.68 3.99 5.72
CA GLN A 78 -12.58 3.45 6.51
C GLN A 78 -12.60 1.92 6.45
N VAL A 79 -11.47 1.31 6.07
CA VAL A 79 -11.36 -0.15 5.86
C VAL A 79 -10.43 -0.86 6.84
N THR A 80 -9.72 -0.10 7.67
CA THR A 80 -8.99 -0.64 8.82
C THR A 80 -9.35 0.12 10.08
N GLU A 81 -9.24 -0.57 11.22
CA GLU A 81 -9.49 0.01 12.55
C GLU A 81 -8.42 -0.50 13.54
N ASN A 82 -8.13 0.34 14.53
CA ASN A 82 -7.24 0.01 15.64
C ASN A 82 -5.86 -0.50 15.15
N ASN A 83 -5.28 0.17 14.17
CA ASN A 83 -3.91 -0.14 13.76
C ASN A 83 -2.95 0.19 14.90
N ASP A 84 -2.14 -0.78 15.25
CA ASP A 84 -1.19 -0.72 16.36
C ASP A 84 0.17 -0.10 15.97
N THR A 85 0.26 0.47 14.75
CA THR A 85 1.47 1.08 14.21
C THR A 85 1.22 1.85 12.91
N TYR A 86 2.20 2.63 12.49
CA TYR A 86 2.16 3.41 11.25
C TYR A 86 2.27 2.54 10.01
N ILE A 87 1.37 2.77 9.03
CA ILE A 87 1.44 2.22 7.68
C ILE A 87 2.45 3.05 6.88
N LEU A 88 3.44 2.37 6.27
CA LEU A 88 4.54 3.01 5.55
C LEU A 88 4.30 3.07 4.04
N ARG A 89 3.79 1.99 3.46
CA ARG A 89 3.49 1.87 2.02
C ARG A 89 2.24 1.05 1.83
N ILE A 90 1.51 1.34 0.76
CA ILE A 90 0.36 0.56 0.32
C ILE A 90 0.50 0.26 -1.17
N GLN A 91 -0.04 -0.86 -1.60
CA GLN A 91 -0.12 -1.26 -3.00
C GLN A 91 -1.33 -2.15 -3.21
N TRP A 92 -2.13 -1.86 -4.23
CA TRP A 92 -3.17 -2.77 -4.69
C TRP A 92 -2.58 -4.03 -5.33
N SER A 93 -3.24 -5.16 -5.11
CA SER A 93 -3.02 -6.35 -5.92
C SER A 93 -3.52 -6.11 -7.35
N PRO A 94 -2.86 -6.66 -8.38
CA PRO A 94 -3.27 -6.46 -9.78
C PRO A 94 -4.72 -6.87 -10.08
N ASP A 95 -5.30 -7.81 -9.33
CA ASP A 95 -6.69 -8.25 -9.46
C ASP A 95 -7.71 -7.34 -8.73
N SER A 96 -7.23 -6.24 -8.11
CA SER A 96 -8.05 -5.27 -7.36
C SER A 96 -8.84 -5.84 -6.17
N LYS A 97 -8.42 -6.98 -5.62
CA LYS A 97 -9.13 -7.61 -4.50
C LYS A 97 -8.50 -7.35 -3.15
N HIS A 98 -7.20 -7.12 -3.12
CA HIS A 98 -6.44 -6.94 -1.90
C HIS A 98 -5.55 -5.71 -1.95
N ILE A 99 -5.21 -5.20 -0.77
CA ILE A 99 -4.20 -4.17 -0.58
C ILE A 99 -3.08 -4.78 0.25
N LEU A 100 -1.85 -4.76 -0.27
CA LEU A 100 -0.66 -5.04 0.52
C LEU A 100 -0.19 -3.76 1.18
N TYR A 101 0.22 -3.84 2.44
CA TYR A 101 0.90 -2.73 3.07
C TYR A 101 2.06 -3.19 3.96
N THR A 102 3.03 -2.31 4.12
CA THR A 102 4.10 -2.47 5.11
C THR A 102 3.92 -1.48 6.24
N ASP A 103 4.42 -1.82 7.42
CA ASP A 103 4.30 -1.00 8.62
C ASP A 103 5.61 -0.86 9.41
N ARG A 104 5.61 -0.03 10.45
CA ARG A 104 6.79 0.21 11.31
C ARG A 104 7.16 -0.98 12.20
N LYS A 105 6.33 -2.00 12.31
CA LYS A 105 6.68 -3.26 12.97
C LYS A 105 7.34 -4.25 12.01
N ASN A 106 7.75 -3.78 10.83
CA ASN A 106 8.39 -4.58 9.79
C ASN A 106 7.52 -5.77 9.36
N ARG A 107 6.21 -5.53 9.20
CA ARG A 107 5.26 -6.52 8.70
C ARG A 107 4.89 -6.24 7.26
N ILE A 108 4.60 -7.30 6.52
CA ILE A 108 3.81 -7.27 5.29
C ILE A 108 2.41 -7.77 5.66
N VAL A 109 1.42 -6.95 5.43
CA VAL A 109 0.03 -7.26 5.73
C VAL A 109 -0.79 -7.22 4.44
N GLU A 110 -1.59 -8.26 4.24
CA GLU A 110 -2.62 -8.33 3.22
C GLU A 110 -3.96 -7.90 3.84
N LEU A 111 -4.61 -6.95 3.22
CA LEU A 111 -5.94 -6.48 3.58
C LEU A 111 -6.92 -6.83 2.47
N ASP A 112 -7.98 -7.55 2.80
CA ASP A 112 -9.20 -7.58 2.00
C ASP A 112 -10.03 -6.37 2.40
N PRO A 113 -10.08 -5.29 1.58
CA PRO A 113 -10.72 -4.05 1.97
C PRO A 113 -12.24 -4.15 2.00
N PHE A 114 -12.82 -5.12 1.29
CA PHE A 114 -14.27 -5.31 1.19
C PHE A 114 -14.80 -6.15 2.35
N ALA A 115 -14.04 -7.17 2.77
CA ALA A 115 -14.33 -7.94 3.98
C ALA A 115 -13.75 -7.33 5.26
N LYS A 116 -12.96 -6.24 5.14
CA LYS A 116 -12.23 -5.55 6.23
C LYS A 116 -11.36 -6.51 7.06
N ARG A 117 -10.73 -7.48 6.39
CA ARG A 117 -9.95 -8.53 7.02
C ARG A 117 -8.46 -8.35 6.78
N LYS A 118 -7.69 -8.22 7.86
CA LYS A 118 -6.23 -8.12 7.84
C LYS A 118 -5.60 -9.49 8.07
N THR A 119 -4.57 -9.84 7.29
CA THR A 119 -3.74 -11.03 7.47
C THR A 119 -2.26 -10.62 7.45
N VAL A 120 -1.54 -10.87 8.53
CA VAL A 120 -0.09 -10.67 8.54
C VAL A 120 0.55 -11.82 7.77
N LEU A 121 1.17 -11.52 6.63
CA LEU A 121 1.84 -12.50 5.79
C LEU A 121 3.20 -12.86 6.34
N MET A 122 3.92 -11.84 6.83
CA MET A 122 5.23 -12.02 7.45
C MET A 122 5.58 -10.84 8.36
N GLN A 123 6.54 -11.09 9.25
CA GLN A 123 7.21 -10.08 10.07
C GLN A 123 8.71 -10.34 10.06
N ASN A 124 9.51 -9.28 9.90
CA ASN A 124 10.96 -9.37 9.96
C ASN A 124 11.48 -8.77 11.28
N GLU A 125 12.03 -9.60 12.15
CA GLU A 125 12.58 -9.16 13.42
C GLU A 125 13.98 -8.56 13.29
N ALA A 126 14.70 -8.92 12.21
CA ALA A 126 16.09 -8.48 11.99
C ALA A 126 16.21 -7.04 11.49
N GLY A 127 15.12 -6.45 10.97
CA GLY A 127 15.15 -5.08 10.44
C GLY A 127 14.04 -4.78 9.44
N ALA A 128 14.20 -3.73 8.67
CA ALA A 128 13.17 -3.20 7.78
C ALA A 128 12.86 -4.13 6.59
N ILE A 129 11.61 -4.03 6.13
CA ILE A 129 11.15 -4.59 4.85
C ILE A 129 11.02 -3.45 3.86
N TRP A 130 11.54 -3.65 2.64
CA TRP A 130 11.58 -2.68 1.58
C TRP A 130 10.96 -3.23 0.29
N ASP A 131 10.52 -2.33 -0.57
CA ASP A 131 10.20 -2.58 -1.98
C ASP A 131 9.27 -3.78 -2.23
N VAL A 132 8.18 -3.84 -1.49
CA VAL A 132 7.16 -4.89 -1.70
C VAL A 132 6.43 -4.64 -3.02
N THR A 133 6.29 -5.69 -3.83
CA THR A 133 5.51 -5.65 -5.09
C THR A 133 4.80 -6.97 -5.35
N CYS A 134 3.64 -6.90 -6.04
CA CYS A 134 2.89 -8.08 -6.48
C CYS A 134 3.30 -8.52 -7.89
N SER A 135 3.23 -9.82 -8.14
CA SER A 135 3.25 -10.35 -9.49
C SER A 135 1.94 -10.02 -10.22
N HIS A 136 1.99 -9.94 -11.54
CA HIS A 136 0.84 -9.58 -12.37
C HIS A 136 -0.36 -10.55 -12.22
N ASP A 137 -0.10 -11.81 -11.92
CA ASP A 137 -1.12 -12.84 -11.65
C ASP A 137 -1.67 -12.83 -10.22
N SER A 138 -1.23 -11.86 -9.38
CA SER A 138 -1.63 -11.72 -7.97
C SER A 138 -1.34 -12.94 -7.09
N LYS A 139 -0.40 -13.83 -7.49
CA LYS A 139 -0.08 -15.05 -6.73
C LYS A 139 1.21 -14.95 -5.93
N TRP A 140 2.06 -14.02 -6.27
CA TRP A 140 3.36 -13.84 -5.63
C TRP A 140 3.57 -12.41 -5.19
N ILE A 141 4.34 -12.26 -4.14
CA ILE A 141 4.93 -10.97 -3.76
C ILE A 141 6.45 -11.10 -3.77
N ALA A 142 7.12 -10.06 -4.27
CA ALA A 142 8.56 -9.91 -4.14
C ALA A 142 8.84 -8.75 -3.19
N TYR A 143 9.85 -8.89 -2.35
CA TYR A 143 10.25 -7.86 -1.40
C TYR A 143 11.70 -8.05 -1.00
N SER A 144 12.31 -6.99 -0.49
CA SER A 144 13.61 -7.07 0.15
C SER A 144 13.50 -6.86 1.65
N ARG A 145 14.30 -7.57 2.43
CA ARG A 145 14.39 -7.39 3.88
C ARG A 145 15.84 -7.42 4.36
N THR A 146 16.07 -6.68 5.42
CA THR A 146 17.35 -6.69 6.10
C THR A 146 17.54 -8.01 6.85
N ALA A 147 18.65 -8.70 6.58
CA ALA A 147 19.07 -9.90 7.30
C ALA A 147 19.86 -9.55 8.57
N PRO A 148 20.11 -10.52 9.48
CA PRO A 148 20.87 -10.28 10.71
C PRO A 148 22.30 -9.74 10.50
N ASN A 149 22.89 -9.96 9.32
CA ASN A 149 24.19 -9.40 8.91
C ASN A 149 24.09 -8.00 8.29
N ASN A 150 22.96 -7.30 8.42
CA ASN A 150 22.66 -6.00 7.83
C ASN A 150 22.66 -5.94 6.28
N MET A 151 22.64 -7.07 5.59
CA MET A 151 22.50 -7.12 4.14
C MET A 151 21.02 -7.22 3.75
N ASN A 152 20.67 -6.59 2.64
CA ASN A 152 19.32 -6.74 2.08
C ASN A 152 19.27 -7.96 1.16
N ILE A 153 18.33 -8.85 1.42
CA ILE A 153 18.10 -10.07 0.65
C ILE A 153 16.72 -9.95 0.01
N VAL A 154 16.63 -10.28 -1.27
CA VAL A 154 15.38 -10.33 -2.02
C VAL A 154 14.75 -11.70 -1.84
N TYR A 155 13.46 -11.70 -1.55
CA TYR A 155 12.62 -12.88 -1.41
C TYR A 155 11.41 -12.80 -2.33
N VAL A 156 10.89 -13.97 -2.68
CA VAL A 156 9.54 -14.11 -3.24
C VAL A 156 8.71 -14.99 -2.30
N TYR A 157 7.46 -14.60 -2.13
CA TYR A 157 6.51 -15.31 -1.27
C TYR A 157 5.28 -15.69 -2.09
N ASN A 158 4.90 -16.95 -2.06
CA ASN A 158 3.72 -17.45 -2.74
C ASN A 158 2.49 -17.30 -1.82
N LEU A 159 1.48 -16.55 -2.28
CA LEU A 159 0.28 -16.24 -1.52
C LEU A 159 -0.65 -17.44 -1.32
N GLU A 160 -0.61 -18.43 -2.22
CA GLU A 160 -1.42 -19.65 -2.13
C GLU A 160 -0.79 -20.67 -1.18
N THR A 161 0.50 -20.98 -1.39
CA THR A 161 1.21 -22.02 -0.62
C THR A 161 1.79 -21.52 0.70
N LYS A 162 1.80 -20.19 0.90
CA LYS A 162 2.38 -19.50 2.08
C LYS A 162 3.87 -19.80 2.27
N LYS A 163 4.61 -20.06 1.18
CA LYS A 163 6.04 -20.35 1.21
C LYS A 163 6.87 -19.21 0.68
N GLU A 164 7.98 -18.98 1.35
CA GLU A 164 8.99 -17.97 1.01
C GLU A 164 10.21 -18.63 0.37
N TYR A 165 10.80 -17.95 -0.62
CA TYR A 165 12.01 -18.40 -1.31
C TYR A 165 12.98 -17.22 -1.43
N PRO A 166 14.26 -17.37 -1.03
CA PRO A 166 15.28 -16.37 -1.29
C PRO A 166 15.62 -16.38 -2.78
N VAL A 167 15.74 -15.18 -3.36
CA VAL A 167 16.11 -14.98 -4.77
C VAL A 167 17.60 -14.63 -4.89
N THR A 168 18.09 -13.83 -3.95
CA THR A 168 19.51 -13.48 -3.90
C THR A 168 20.23 -14.32 -2.85
N GLU A 169 21.47 -14.72 -3.16
CA GLU A 169 22.29 -15.50 -2.24
C GLU A 169 22.69 -14.66 -1.02
N LYS A 170 22.80 -15.35 0.11
CA LYS A 170 23.43 -14.80 1.31
C LYS A 170 24.93 -14.74 1.05
N TRP A 171 25.47 -13.59 0.68
CA TRP A 171 26.92 -13.42 0.64
C TRP A 171 27.45 -13.52 2.08
N TYR A 172 28.12 -14.62 2.37
CA TYR A 172 28.88 -14.72 3.61
C TYR A 172 30.22 -14.02 3.37
N ASN A 173 30.45 -12.91 4.07
CA ASN A 173 31.82 -12.49 4.29
C ASN A 173 32.45 -13.53 5.24
N SER A 174 33.31 -14.36 4.69
CA SER A 174 34.22 -15.21 5.45
C SER A 174 35.31 -14.36 6.13
#